data_ed430008af507d54b7fc04edcb2d89b9
#
_entry.id   ed430008af507d54b7fc04edcb2d89b9
#
_cell.length_a   1.000
_cell.length_b   1.000
_cell.length_c   1.000
_cell.angle_alpha   90.00
_cell.angle_beta   90.00
_cell.angle_gamma   90.00
#
_symmetry.space_group_name_H-M   'P 1'
#
loop_
_entity.id
_entity.type
_entity.pdbx_description
1 polymer ?
#
loop_
_entity_poly.entity_id
_entity_poly.type
_entity_poly.pdbx_seq_one_letter_code
_entity_poly.pdbx_strand_id
1 'polypeptide(L)'
;RRLLEQGVTLADPARFDLRGTLQCGRDVFIDVGCVFEGHVVLNDGVRVGPHCVVKSATVGAGSHIEAFSHVEEAAIDAQARIGPYARLRPGAHVRGRLPAITMA
;
A
#
# COMPACT_ATOMS: atom_id res chain seq x y z
N ARG A 1 3.21 17.46 -1.62
CA ARG A 1 2.88 18.58 -0.92
C ARG A 1 1.79 18.35 0.02
N ARG A 2 0.60 18.25 -0.48
CA ARG A 2 -0.50 17.97 0.36
C ARG A 2 -0.32 16.66 1.11
N LEU A 3 0.24 15.63 0.45
CA LEU A 3 0.51 14.36 1.10
C LEU A 3 1.49 14.50 2.24
N LEU A 4 2.55 15.25 2.03
CA LEU A 4 3.52 15.47 3.09
C LEU A 4 2.91 16.18 4.28
N GLU A 5 1.99 17.10 4.02
CA GLU A 5 1.33 17.83 5.09
C GLU A 5 0.42 16.92 5.92
N GLN A 6 0.00 15.80 5.34
CA GLN A 6 -0.88 14.88 6.03
C GLN A 6 -0.13 13.74 6.71
N GLY A 7 1.18 13.86 6.80
CA GLY A 7 1.96 12.85 7.49
C GLY A 7 2.44 11.72 6.61
N VAL A 8 2.42 11.93 5.30
CA VAL A 8 2.95 10.93 4.35
C VAL A 8 4.40 11.26 4.07
N THR A 9 5.24 10.24 4.14
CA THR A 9 6.66 10.38 3.80
C THR A 9 6.91 9.74 2.45
N LEU A 10 7.41 10.54 1.52
CA LEU A 10 7.81 10.07 0.20
C LEU A 10 9.32 10.02 0.15
N ALA A 11 9.89 8.85 -0.16
CA ALA A 11 11.33 8.71 -0.22
C ALA A 11 11.92 9.59 -1.32
N ASP A 12 11.20 9.70 -2.45
CA ASP A 12 11.64 10.54 -3.54
C ASP A 12 10.41 11.16 -4.22
N PRO A 13 10.02 12.38 -3.81
CA PRO A 13 8.84 13.02 -4.38
C PRO A 13 8.90 13.19 -5.90
N ALA A 14 10.09 13.30 -6.46
CA ALA A 14 10.23 13.48 -7.90
C ALA A 14 9.93 12.20 -8.68
N ARG A 15 9.93 11.06 -8.01
CA ARG A 15 9.70 9.77 -8.65
C ARG A 15 8.46 9.09 -8.12
N PHE A 16 7.50 9.90 -7.78
CA PHE A 16 6.20 9.47 -7.30
C PHE A 16 5.19 9.74 -8.41
N ASP A 17 4.52 8.69 -8.87
CA ASP A 17 3.58 8.81 -9.97
C ASP A 17 2.18 8.49 -9.50
N LEU A 18 1.31 9.48 -9.55
CA LEU A 18 -0.08 9.34 -9.14
C LEU A 18 -0.99 9.59 -10.32
N ARG A 19 -1.75 8.57 -10.71
CA ARG A 19 -2.70 8.65 -11.82
C ARG A 19 -4.09 8.35 -11.30
N GLY A 20 -4.64 9.27 -10.54
CA GLY A 20 -5.94 9.09 -9.91
C GLY A 20 -5.97 9.79 -8.58
N THR A 21 -6.57 9.17 -7.59
CA THR A 21 -6.67 9.74 -6.25
C THR A 21 -5.99 8.86 -5.24
N LEU A 22 -5.34 9.47 -4.28
CA LEU A 22 -4.66 8.76 -3.20
C LEU A 22 -5.07 9.38 -1.89
N GLN A 23 -5.64 8.55 -1.02
CA GLN A 23 -6.06 8.98 0.29
C GLN A 23 -5.21 8.24 1.31
N CYS A 24 -4.53 8.99 2.19
CA CYS A 24 -3.60 8.41 3.13
C CYS A 24 -3.98 8.77 4.56
N GLY A 25 -3.74 7.82 5.46
CA GLY A 25 -3.82 8.08 6.88
C GLY A 25 -2.52 8.68 7.36
N ARG A 26 -2.23 8.52 8.65
CA ARG A 26 -1.03 9.07 9.26
C ARG A 26 0.14 8.11 9.14
N ASP A 27 1.33 8.67 9.10
CA ASP A 27 2.57 7.92 9.15
C ASP A 27 2.68 6.88 8.03
N VAL A 28 2.19 7.25 6.86
CA VAL A 28 2.31 6.40 5.68
C VAL A 28 3.66 6.67 5.03
N PHE A 29 4.36 5.61 4.64
CA PHE A 29 5.63 5.74 3.95
C PHE A 29 5.54 5.13 2.56
N ILE A 30 5.97 5.87 1.54
CA ILE A 30 5.97 5.41 0.16
C ILE A 30 7.39 5.53 -0.37
N ASP A 31 7.96 4.39 -0.78
CA ASP A 31 9.32 4.35 -1.30
C ASP A 31 9.36 4.82 -2.75
N VAL A 32 10.57 4.80 -3.34
CA VAL A 32 10.79 5.38 -4.66
C VAL A 32 10.13 4.57 -5.77
N GLY A 33 9.77 5.25 -6.83
CA GLY A 33 9.33 4.59 -8.05
C GLY A 33 7.99 3.93 -8.01
N CYS A 34 7.15 4.27 -7.03
CA CYS A 34 5.81 3.70 -6.95
C CYS A 34 4.86 4.40 -7.90
N VAL A 35 3.89 3.64 -8.42
CA VAL A 35 2.85 4.15 -9.29
C VAL A 35 1.51 3.82 -8.65
N PHE A 36 0.66 4.84 -8.50
CA PHE A 36 -0.67 4.68 -7.94
C PHE A 36 -1.69 5.09 -9.00
N GLU A 37 -2.63 4.19 -9.29
CA GLU A 37 -3.67 4.46 -10.28
C GLU A 37 -5.04 4.23 -9.67
N GLY A 38 -6.04 4.90 -10.24
CA GLY A 38 -7.40 4.78 -9.77
C GLY A 38 -7.55 5.40 -8.39
N HIS A 39 -8.42 4.83 -7.58
CA HIS A 39 -8.63 5.32 -6.22
C HIS A 39 -7.93 4.39 -5.23
N VAL A 40 -6.93 4.92 -4.56
CA VAL A 40 -6.13 4.13 -3.62
C VAL A 40 -6.27 4.71 -2.22
N VAL A 41 -6.52 3.84 -1.25
CA VAL A 41 -6.60 4.24 0.16
C VAL A 41 -5.52 3.49 0.94
N LEU A 42 -4.61 4.24 1.56
CA LEU A 42 -3.57 3.69 2.41
C LEU A 42 -3.85 4.17 3.82
N ASN A 43 -4.23 3.25 4.69
CA ASN A 43 -4.57 3.62 6.05
C ASN A 43 -3.33 3.86 6.91
N ASP A 44 -3.53 4.17 8.19
CA ASP A 44 -2.43 4.60 9.06
C ASP A 44 -1.29 3.59 9.09
N GLY A 45 -0.07 4.09 9.01
CA GLY A 45 1.12 3.27 9.18
C GLY A 45 1.45 2.32 8.03
N VAL A 46 0.75 2.45 6.90
CA VAL A 46 1.04 1.61 5.74
C VAL A 46 2.40 1.97 5.15
N ARG A 47 3.15 0.96 4.77
CA ARG A 47 4.45 1.16 4.14
C ARG A 47 4.46 0.47 2.79
N VAL A 48 4.83 1.23 1.76
CA VAL A 48 4.89 0.71 0.39
C VAL A 48 6.34 0.70 -0.05
N GLY A 49 6.86 -0.46 -0.38
CA GLY A 49 8.24 -0.62 -0.81
C GLY A 49 8.47 -0.06 -2.21
N PRO A 50 9.73 -0.08 -2.65
CA PRO A 50 10.07 0.57 -3.93
C PRO A 50 9.50 -0.15 -5.12
N HIS A 51 9.18 0.64 -6.15
CA HIS A 51 8.75 0.13 -7.46
C HIS A 51 7.52 -0.76 -7.39
N CYS A 52 6.57 -0.38 -6.53
CA CYS A 52 5.29 -1.05 -6.47
C CYS A 52 4.27 -0.34 -7.33
N VAL A 53 3.31 -1.10 -7.85
CA VAL A 53 2.18 -0.54 -8.58
C VAL A 53 0.93 -0.89 -7.80
N VAL A 54 0.16 0.12 -7.41
CA VAL A 54 -1.06 -0.07 -6.63
C VAL A 54 -2.20 0.59 -7.37
N LYS A 55 -3.19 -0.19 -7.74
CA LYS A 55 -4.29 0.31 -8.55
C LYS A 55 -5.62 -0.03 -7.92
N SER A 56 -6.40 0.99 -7.62
CA SER A 56 -7.77 0.84 -7.11
C SER A 56 -7.83 -0.14 -5.95
N ALA A 57 -7.06 0.13 -4.89
CA ALA A 57 -6.94 -0.78 -3.78
C ALA A 57 -7.11 -0.06 -2.45
N THR A 58 -7.54 -0.80 -1.44
CA THR A 58 -7.63 -0.29 -0.08
C THR A 58 -6.70 -1.14 0.78
N VAL A 59 -5.78 -0.47 1.46
CA VAL A 59 -4.76 -1.14 2.25
C VAL A 59 -4.98 -0.82 3.73
N GLY A 60 -5.18 -1.84 4.54
CA GLY A 60 -5.47 -1.69 5.96
C GLY A 60 -4.28 -1.20 6.75
N ALA A 61 -4.56 -0.64 7.92
CA ALA A 61 -3.55 0.01 8.75
C ALA A 61 -2.40 -0.94 9.09
N GLY A 62 -1.19 -0.41 9.07
CA GLY A 62 0.01 -1.16 9.46
C GLY A 62 0.47 -2.20 8.46
N SER A 63 -0.16 -2.30 7.32
CA SER A 63 0.24 -3.28 6.30
C SER A 63 1.50 -2.83 5.58
N HIS A 64 2.27 -3.80 5.10
CA HIS A 64 3.48 -3.55 4.33
C HIS A 64 3.35 -4.20 2.97
N ILE A 65 3.56 -3.40 1.92
CA ILE A 65 3.65 -3.92 0.57
C ILE A 65 5.12 -3.87 0.21
N GLU A 66 5.72 -5.05 0.03
CA GLU A 66 7.16 -5.13 -0.20
C GLU A 66 7.50 -4.85 -1.65
N ALA A 67 8.81 -4.69 -1.92
CA ALA A 67 9.31 -4.21 -3.21
C ALA A 67 8.78 -4.98 -4.42
N PHE A 68 8.58 -4.26 -5.51
CA PHE A 68 8.23 -4.83 -6.81
C PHE A 68 6.94 -5.63 -6.81
N SER A 69 5.99 -5.23 -5.98
CA SER A 69 4.68 -5.89 -5.94
C SER A 69 3.69 -5.12 -6.80
N HIS A 70 2.70 -5.84 -7.32
CA HIS A 70 1.65 -5.26 -8.13
C HIS A 70 0.31 -5.62 -7.50
N VAL A 71 -0.42 -4.61 -7.07
CA VAL A 71 -1.71 -4.77 -6.38
C VAL A 71 -2.78 -4.10 -7.23
N GLU A 72 -3.78 -4.87 -7.64
CA GLU A 72 -4.81 -4.35 -8.52
C GLU A 72 -6.20 -4.74 -8.03
N GLU A 73 -7.04 -3.75 -7.79
CA GLU A 73 -8.43 -3.93 -7.38
C GLU A 73 -8.56 -4.95 -6.25
N ALA A 74 -7.77 -4.73 -5.21
CA ALA A 74 -7.68 -5.66 -4.10
C ALA A 74 -7.97 -4.98 -2.78
N ALA A 75 -8.40 -5.77 -1.79
CA ALA A 75 -8.59 -5.30 -0.43
C ALA A 75 -7.56 -6.01 0.45
N ILE A 76 -6.82 -5.24 1.21
CA ILE A 76 -5.78 -5.76 2.09
C ILE A 76 -6.14 -5.38 3.52
N ASP A 77 -6.27 -6.38 4.38
CA ASP A 77 -6.61 -6.14 5.78
C ASP A 77 -5.46 -5.48 6.53
N ALA A 78 -5.75 -4.99 7.71
CA ALA A 78 -4.73 -4.39 8.56
C ALA A 78 -3.66 -5.43 8.91
N GLN A 79 -2.44 -4.98 9.11
CA GLN A 79 -1.32 -5.78 9.56
C GLN A 79 -0.95 -6.92 8.61
N ALA A 80 -1.21 -6.73 7.32
CA ALA A 80 -0.85 -7.74 6.31
C ALA A 80 0.52 -7.42 5.74
N ARG A 81 1.15 -8.45 5.16
CA ARG A 81 2.42 -8.28 4.48
C ARG A 81 2.33 -8.92 3.11
N ILE A 82 2.62 -8.12 2.08
CA ILE A 82 2.50 -8.52 0.70
C ILE A 82 3.88 -8.51 0.05
N GLY A 83 4.23 -9.59 -0.59
CA GLY A 83 5.47 -9.62 -1.37
C GLY A 83 6.69 -9.95 -0.57
N PRO A 84 7.89 -9.65 -1.09
CA PRO A 84 8.13 -8.91 -2.35
C PRO A 84 7.74 -9.71 -3.60
N TYR A 85 7.67 -8.98 -4.72
CA TYR A 85 7.35 -9.58 -6.01
C TYR A 85 5.99 -10.26 -6.04
N ALA A 86 5.05 -9.76 -5.27
CA ALA A 86 3.70 -10.33 -5.26
C ALA A 86 2.86 -9.69 -6.34
N ARG A 87 1.86 -10.43 -6.79
CA ARG A 87 0.90 -9.89 -7.73
C ARG A 87 -0.50 -10.26 -7.28
N LEU A 88 -1.25 -9.25 -6.89
CA LEU A 88 -2.65 -9.43 -6.49
C LEU A 88 -3.54 -9.02 -7.64
N ARG A 89 -4.42 -9.91 -8.03
CA ARG A 89 -5.31 -9.67 -9.16
C ARG A 89 -6.62 -9.08 -8.69
N PRO A 90 -7.41 -8.52 -9.60
CA PRO A 90 -8.70 -7.94 -9.25
C PRO A 90 -9.56 -8.92 -8.44
N GLY A 91 -10.14 -8.40 -7.38
CA GLY A 91 -10.99 -9.22 -6.50
C GLY A 91 -10.25 -9.91 -5.37
N ALA A 92 -8.93 -9.79 -5.33
CA ALA A 92 -8.17 -10.43 -4.25
C ALA A 92 -8.47 -9.78 -2.91
N HIS A 93 -8.50 -10.59 -1.88
CA HIS A 93 -8.66 -10.10 -0.51
C HIS A 93 -7.57 -10.77 0.34
N VAL A 94 -6.65 -9.96 0.85
CA VAL A 94 -5.56 -10.48 1.67
C VAL A 94 -5.88 -10.25 3.13
N ARG A 95 -5.87 -11.33 3.90
CA ARG A 95 -6.12 -11.23 5.32
C ARG A 95 -4.89 -10.76 6.06
N GLY A 96 -5.11 -10.03 7.13
CA GLY A 96 -4.04 -9.58 7.97
C GLY A 96 -3.51 -10.68 8.84
N ARG A 97 -2.64 -10.31 9.78
CA ARG A 97 -2.03 -11.27 10.68
C ARG A 97 -3.11 -11.91 11.57
N LEU A 98 -3.07 -13.22 11.66
CA LEU A 98 -3.99 -13.95 12.51
C LEU A 98 -3.37 -14.16 13.89
N PRO A 99 -4.21 -14.25 14.94
CA PRO A 99 -3.71 -14.62 16.27
C PRO A 99 -3.04 -15.99 16.23
N ALA A 100 -2.07 -16.19 17.10
CA ALA A 100 -1.33 -17.44 17.13
C ALA A 100 -2.24 -18.66 17.27
N ILE A 101 -3.28 -18.56 18.07
CA ILE A 101 -4.17 -19.68 18.31
C ILE A 101 -4.92 -20.14 17.07
N THR A 102 -4.99 -19.31 16.05
CA THR A 102 -5.71 -19.69 14.84
C THR A 102 -4.81 -20.40 13.83
N MET A 103 -3.55 -20.55 14.18
CA MET A 103 -2.58 -21.19 13.29
C MET A 103 -2.64 -22.69 13.31
N ALA A 104 -3.33 -23.23 14.26
CA ALA A 104 -3.35 -24.68 14.47
C ALA A 104 -3.93 -25.47 13.31
#